data_908c8a3dcb574762e07b3272ebddeadf
#
_entry.id   908c8a3dcb574762e07b3272ebddeadf
#
_cell.length_a   1.000
_cell.length_b   1.000
_cell.length_c   1.000
_cell.angle_alpha   90.00
_cell.angle_beta   90.00
_cell.angle_gamma   90.00
#
_symmetry.space_group_name_H-M   'P 1'
#
loop_
_entity.id
_entity.type
_entity.pdbx_description
1 polymer ?
#
loop_
_entity_poly.entity_id
_entity_poly.type
_entity_poly.pdbx_seq_one_letter_code
_entity_poly.pdbx_strand_id
1 'polypeptide(L)'
;MSRSLKPILIGIWGLLLIPLIAAILEKRLEENLFSDPNAPATTVFSNLVVLGHQLWFQFVLVFFTGIVLGFSLDWLARKSDQKKASELRSLGSKFRTLSDTIKIRTASSEWPNNVRDLKPEIMSALISAKKFALWVPDERVYQFPDASFLCEYFKFVGKLLEDGHFHEAEHEALAWKRFLDRGKLS
;
A
#
# COMPACT_ATOMS: atom_id res chain seq x y z
N MET A 1 -2.69 3.01 -4.89
CA MET A 1 -2.78 1.97 -5.97
C MET A 1 -4.11 1.26 -5.83
N SER A 2 -4.97 1.38 -6.82
CA SER A 2 -6.39 1.05 -6.73
C SER A 2 -6.66 -0.44 -6.48
N ARG A 3 -7.66 -0.72 -5.65
CA ARG A 3 -8.19 -2.07 -5.35
C ARG A 3 -8.62 -2.87 -6.60
N SER A 4 -8.69 -2.22 -7.77
CA SER A 4 -9.15 -2.82 -9.03
C SER A 4 -8.10 -3.64 -9.79
N LEU A 5 -6.81 -3.53 -9.48
CA LEU A 5 -5.75 -4.26 -10.21
C LEU A 5 -5.59 -5.73 -9.79
N LYS A 6 -5.99 -6.08 -8.56
CA LYS A 6 -5.86 -7.47 -8.06
C LYS A 6 -6.68 -8.50 -8.85
N PRO A 7 -8.00 -8.29 -9.12
CA PRO A 7 -8.76 -9.25 -9.90
C PRO A 7 -8.32 -9.33 -11.36
N ILE A 8 -7.79 -8.25 -11.91
CA ILE A 8 -7.25 -8.20 -13.27
C ILE A 8 -5.98 -9.07 -13.37
N LEU A 9 -5.07 -8.97 -12.41
CA LEU A 9 -3.86 -9.80 -12.36
C LEU A 9 -4.19 -11.28 -12.23
N ILE A 10 -5.13 -11.66 -11.38
CA ILE A 10 -5.59 -13.05 -11.22
C ILE A 10 -6.22 -13.55 -12.53
N GLY A 11 -7.01 -12.71 -13.19
CA GLY A 11 -7.60 -13.03 -14.50
C GLY A 11 -6.56 -13.22 -15.59
N ILE A 12 -5.51 -12.38 -15.66
CA ILE A 12 -4.41 -12.49 -16.62
C ILE A 12 -3.60 -13.78 -16.40
N TRP A 13 -3.28 -14.10 -15.15
CA TRP A 13 -2.58 -15.35 -14.82
C TRP A 13 -3.41 -16.59 -15.15
N GLY A 14 -4.73 -16.55 -14.90
CA GLY A 14 -5.65 -17.63 -15.32
C GLY A 14 -5.67 -17.81 -16.84
N LEU A 15 -5.75 -16.71 -17.59
CA LEU A 15 -5.74 -16.73 -19.06
C LEU A 15 -4.43 -17.23 -19.67
N LEU A 16 -3.28 -16.97 -19.03
CA LEU A 16 -1.98 -17.47 -19.48
C LEU A 16 -1.73 -18.95 -19.11
N LEU A 17 -2.24 -19.37 -17.95
CA LEU A 17 -2.06 -20.75 -17.49
C LEU A 17 -2.94 -21.76 -18.25
N ILE A 18 -4.15 -21.38 -18.63
CA ILE A 18 -5.08 -22.27 -19.36
C ILE A 18 -4.49 -22.76 -20.69
N PRO A 19 -3.99 -21.91 -21.61
CA PRO A 19 -3.40 -22.38 -22.87
C PRO A 19 -2.10 -23.15 -22.65
N LEU A 20 -1.30 -22.81 -21.63
CA LEU A 20 -0.09 -23.56 -21.30
C LEU A 20 -0.42 -24.98 -20.84
N ILE A 21 -1.42 -25.13 -19.98
CA ILE A 21 -1.90 -26.44 -19.52
C ILE A 21 -2.51 -27.22 -20.69
N ALA A 22 -3.27 -26.57 -21.56
CA ALA A 22 -3.84 -27.20 -22.75
C ALA A 22 -2.76 -27.72 -23.70
N ALA A 23 -1.71 -26.95 -23.98
CA ALA A 23 -0.59 -27.35 -24.84
C ALA A 23 0.22 -28.53 -24.26
N ILE A 24 0.43 -28.55 -22.93
CA ILE A 24 1.09 -29.68 -22.25
C ILE A 24 0.22 -30.94 -22.31
N LEU A 25 -1.09 -30.78 -22.17
CA LEU A 25 -2.08 -31.84 -22.29
C LEU A 25 -2.10 -32.44 -23.70
N GLU A 26 -2.17 -31.60 -24.70
CA GLU A 26 -2.20 -31.99 -26.11
C GLU A 26 -0.93 -32.81 -26.48
N LYS A 27 0.25 -32.30 -26.12
CA LYS A 27 1.52 -32.98 -26.35
C LYS A 27 1.60 -34.33 -25.62
N ARG A 28 1.13 -34.42 -24.39
CA ARG A 28 1.11 -35.67 -23.62
C ARG A 28 0.08 -36.68 -24.14
N LEU A 29 -1.06 -36.23 -24.66
CA LEU A 29 -2.04 -37.05 -25.32
C LEU A 29 -1.48 -37.65 -26.62
N GLU A 30 -0.83 -36.86 -27.44
CA GLU A 30 -0.15 -37.35 -28.65
C GLU A 30 0.92 -38.40 -28.35
N GLU A 31 1.82 -38.12 -27.40
CA GLU A 31 2.91 -39.02 -27.04
C GLU A 31 2.45 -40.36 -26.44
N ASN A 32 1.36 -40.39 -25.66
CA ASN A 32 0.94 -41.59 -24.93
C ASN A 32 -0.19 -42.37 -25.58
N LEU A 33 -1.06 -41.75 -26.40
CA LEU A 33 -2.19 -42.41 -27.03
C LEU A 33 -1.88 -42.93 -28.45
N PHE A 34 -0.98 -42.27 -29.14
CA PHE A 34 -0.72 -42.57 -30.57
C PHE A 34 0.67 -43.12 -30.83
N SER A 35 1.43 -43.46 -29.77
CA SER A 35 2.77 -44.03 -29.94
C SER A 35 2.82 -45.45 -30.56
N ASP A 36 1.73 -46.20 -30.48
CA ASP A 36 1.65 -47.53 -31.12
C ASP A 36 0.24 -47.75 -31.70
N PRO A 37 0.08 -47.67 -33.03
CA PRO A 37 -1.22 -47.88 -33.72
C PRO A 37 -1.78 -49.29 -33.60
N ASN A 38 -0.98 -50.28 -33.15
CA ASN A 38 -1.39 -51.68 -33.01
C ASN A 38 -1.64 -52.08 -31.53
N ALA A 39 -1.63 -51.13 -30.59
CA ALA A 39 -1.83 -51.43 -29.19
C ALA A 39 -3.26 -51.95 -28.92
N PRO A 40 -3.42 -53.04 -28.13
CA PRO A 40 -4.75 -53.55 -27.80
C PRO A 40 -5.56 -52.52 -27.00
N ALA A 41 -6.87 -52.47 -27.23
CA ALA A 41 -7.79 -51.49 -26.65
C ALA A 41 -7.71 -51.40 -25.10
N THR A 42 -7.36 -52.48 -24.43
CA THR A 42 -7.13 -52.55 -22.98
C THR A 42 -5.93 -51.71 -22.53
N THR A 43 -4.87 -51.66 -23.34
CA THR A 43 -3.65 -50.88 -23.06
C THR A 43 -3.92 -49.38 -23.24
N VAL A 44 -4.68 -49.03 -24.26
CA VAL A 44 -5.12 -47.65 -24.50
C VAL A 44 -5.99 -47.16 -23.34
N PHE A 45 -6.91 -47.97 -22.84
CA PHE A 45 -7.78 -47.62 -21.73
C PHE A 45 -7.01 -47.46 -20.41
N SER A 46 -6.06 -48.38 -20.12
CA SER A 46 -5.22 -48.26 -18.91
C SER A 46 -4.35 -47.02 -18.95
N ASN A 47 -3.79 -46.66 -20.10
CA ASN A 47 -3.00 -45.45 -20.28
C ASN A 47 -3.85 -44.18 -20.11
N LEU A 48 -5.09 -44.15 -20.57
CA LEU A 48 -6.04 -43.08 -20.37
C LEU A 48 -6.36 -42.87 -18.89
N VAL A 49 -6.58 -43.92 -18.11
CA VAL A 49 -6.84 -43.86 -16.67
C VAL A 49 -5.63 -43.31 -15.93
N VAL A 50 -4.43 -43.77 -16.24
CA VAL A 50 -3.19 -43.28 -15.62
C VAL A 50 -2.97 -41.80 -15.96
N LEU A 51 -3.18 -41.42 -17.22
CA LEU A 51 -3.08 -40.04 -17.67
C LEU A 51 -4.12 -39.14 -16.95
N GLY A 52 -5.36 -39.61 -16.83
CA GLY A 52 -6.42 -38.93 -16.12
C GLY A 52 -6.06 -38.65 -14.65
N HIS A 53 -5.49 -39.66 -13.95
CA HIS A 53 -5.02 -39.49 -12.57
C HIS A 53 -3.85 -38.51 -12.48
N GLN A 54 -2.91 -38.56 -13.39
CA GLN A 54 -1.74 -37.66 -13.39
C GLN A 54 -2.14 -36.22 -13.67
N LEU A 55 -3.08 -36.02 -14.60
CA LEU A 55 -3.63 -34.69 -14.89
C LEU A 55 -4.44 -34.13 -13.74
N TRP A 56 -5.28 -34.96 -13.11
CA TRP A 56 -6.06 -34.55 -11.96
C TRP A 56 -5.16 -34.09 -10.81
N PHE A 57 -4.09 -34.83 -10.53
CA PHE A 57 -3.11 -34.46 -9.51
C PHE A 57 -2.41 -33.14 -9.82
N GLN A 58 -2.01 -32.90 -11.06
CA GLN A 58 -1.42 -31.63 -11.49
C GLN A 58 -2.41 -30.48 -11.36
N PHE A 59 -3.66 -30.68 -11.72
CA PHE A 59 -4.73 -29.68 -11.55
C PHE A 59 -4.94 -29.31 -10.09
N VAL A 60 -5.03 -30.30 -9.23
CA VAL A 60 -5.15 -30.07 -7.77
C VAL A 60 -3.95 -29.31 -7.23
N LEU A 61 -2.75 -29.67 -7.64
CA LEU A 61 -1.52 -29.02 -7.19
C LEU A 61 -1.45 -27.56 -7.62
N VAL A 62 -1.77 -27.26 -8.88
CA VAL A 62 -1.83 -25.88 -9.42
C VAL A 62 -2.92 -25.06 -8.71
N PHE A 63 -4.09 -25.66 -8.48
CA PHE A 63 -5.20 -25.00 -7.79
C PHE A 63 -4.82 -24.63 -6.34
N PHE A 64 -4.27 -25.57 -5.58
CA PHE A 64 -3.82 -25.29 -4.21
C PHE A 64 -2.68 -24.29 -4.17
N THR A 65 -1.72 -24.36 -5.10
CA THR A 65 -0.63 -23.38 -5.19
C THR A 65 -1.19 -21.98 -5.48
N GLY A 66 -2.17 -21.86 -6.36
CA GLY A 66 -2.85 -20.61 -6.67
C GLY A 66 -3.56 -20.01 -5.45
N ILE A 67 -4.26 -20.85 -4.68
CA ILE A 67 -4.92 -20.44 -3.43
C ILE A 67 -3.88 -19.95 -2.41
N VAL A 68 -2.83 -20.71 -2.16
CA VAL A 68 -1.78 -20.35 -1.18
C VAL A 68 -1.08 -19.05 -1.57
N LEU A 69 -0.75 -18.87 -2.85
CA LEU A 69 -0.17 -17.63 -3.36
C LEU A 69 -1.13 -16.46 -3.21
N GLY A 70 -2.41 -16.65 -3.53
CA GLY A 70 -3.43 -15.61 -3.38
C GLY A 70 -3.58 -15.14 -1.93
N PHE A 71 -3.68 -16.09 -0.98
CA PHE A 71 -3.74 -15.77 0.44
C PHE A 71 -2.46 -15.10 0.95
N SER A 72 -1.30 -15.58 0.51
CA SER A 72 0.00 -15.02 0.93
C SER A 72 0.16 -13.57 0.46
N LEU A 73 -0.23 -13.26 -0.77
CA LEU A 73 -0.17 -11.91 -1.33
C LEU A 73 -1.17 -10.97 -0.62
N ASP A 74 -2.40 -11.43 -0.34
CA ASP A 74 -3.38 -10.63 0.38
C ASP A 74 -2.94 -10.37 1.84
N TRP A 75 -2.38 -11.38 2.50
CA TRP A 75 -1.82 -11.24 3.86
C TRP A 75 -0.66 -10.24 3.90
N LEU A 76 0.29 -10.32 2.94
CA LEU A 76 1.40 -9.37 2.83
C LEU A 76 0.91 -7.94 2.56
N ALA A 77 -0.08 -7.79 1.69
CA ALA A 77 -0.69 -6.49 1.42
C ALA A 77 -1.34 -5.89 2.67
N ARG A 78 -2.14 -6.68 3.41
CA ARG A 78 -2.77 -6.24 4.67
C ARG A 78 -1.74 -5.86 5.73
N LYS A 79 -0.67 -6.65 5.87
CA LYS A 79 0.42 -6.34 6.81
C LYS A 79 1.13 -5.04 6.46
N SER A 80 1.38 -4.79 5.17
CA SER A 80 1.95 -3.53 4.69
C SER A 80 1.03 -2.33 4.97
N ASP A 81 -0.28 -2.48 4.71
CA ASP A 81 -1.26 -1.43 4.97
C ASP A 81 -1.41 -1.13 6.47
N GLN A 82 -1.39 -2.16 7.32
CA GLN A 82 -1.42 -2.00 8.78
C GLN A 82 -0.17 -1.30 9.30
N LYS A 83 1.02 -1.65 8.79
CA LYS A 83 2.26 -0.97 9.15
C LYS A 83 2.21 0.51 8.77
N LYS A 84 1.80 0.81 7.53
CA LYS A 84 1.63 2.18 7.05
C LYS A 84 0.63 2.96 7.91
N ALA A 85 -0.50 2.35 8.26
CA ALA A 85 -1.51 2.97 9.13
C ALA A 85 -0.96 3.25 10.53
N SER A 86 -0.18 2.34 11.12
CA SER A 86 0.44 2.56 12.44
C SER A 86 1.49 3.68 12.41
N GLU A 87 2.28 3.76 11.35
CA GLU A 87 3.27 4.83 11.16
C GLU A 87 2.59 6.20 10.99
N LEU A 88 1.47 6.27 10.24
CA LEU A 88 0.69 7.49 10.08
C LEU A 88 0.04 7.95 11.39
N ARG A 89 -0.51 7.03 12.20
CA ARG A 89 -1.04 7.37 13.52
C ARG A 89 0.05 7.88 14.46
N SER A 90 1.22 7.24 14.45
CA SER A 90 2.38 7.70 15.22
C SER A 90 2.83 9.10 14.79
N LEU A 91 2.79 9.40 13.50
CA LEU A 91 3.05 10.75 12.98
C LEU A 91 1.98 11.75 13.45
N GLY A 92 0.71 11.35 13.48
CA GLY A 92 -0.39 12.15 14.01
C GLY A 92 -0.17 12.54 15.47
N SER A 93 0.19 11.58 16.31
CA SER A 93 0.54 11.82 17.71
C SER A 93 1.72 12.79 17.87
N LYS A 94 2.78 12.64 17.05
CA LYS A 94 3.90 13.58 17.03
C LYS A 94 3.47 15.00 16.64
N PHE A 95 2.61 15.13 15.64
CA PHE A 95 2.07 16.42 15.23
C PHE A 95 1.29 17.09 16.35
N ARG A 96 0.45 16.34 17.05
CA ARG A 96 -0.28 16.89 18.21
C ARG A 96 0.65 17.37 19.31
N THR A 97 1.62 16.56 19.69
CA THR A 97 2.62 16.94 20.71
C THR A 97 3.37 18.20 20.28
N LEU A 98 3.77 18.31 19.01
CA LEU A 98 4.42 19.53 18.50
C LEU A 98 3.48 20.74 18.54
N SER A 99 2.21 20.56 18.15
CA SER A 99 1.21 21.65 18.25
C SER A 99 1.07 22.16 19.67
N ASP A 100 0.90 21.27 20.65
CA ASP A 100 0.75 21.64 22.06
C ASP A 100 2.02 22.30 22.59
N THR A 101 3.21 21.79 22.22
CA THR A 101 4.49 22.38 22.62
C THR A 101 4.68 23.77 22.02
N ILE A 102 4.36 23.97 20.75
CA ILE A 102 4.41 25.29 20.09
C ILE A 102 3.45 26.25 20.80
N LYS A 103 2.23 25.82 21.07
CA LYS A 103 1.22 26.64 21.75
C LYS A 103 1.66 27.08 23.14
N ILE A 104 2.24 26.18 23.92
CA ILE A 104 2.76 26.51 25.26
C ILE A 104 3.91 27.53 25.18
N ARG A 105 4.83 27.32 24.24
CA ARG A 105 6.00 28.20 24.06
C ARG A 105 5.64 29.57 23.46
N THR A 106 4.60 29.63 22.59
CA THR A 106 4.10 30.92 22.07
C THR A 106 3.40 31.76 23.11
N ALA A 107 2.81 31.11 24.11
CA ALA A 107 2.20 31.83 25.23
C ALA A 107 3.24 32.48 26.19
N SER A 108 4.51 32.05 26.12
CA SER A 108 5.59 32.69 26.89
C SER A 108 6.12 33.88 26.14
N SER A 109 6.46 34.97 26.86
CA SER A 109 6.97 36.23 26.30
C SER A 109 8.34 36.13 25.59
N GLU A 110 8.96 34.96 25.58
CA GLU A 110 10.29 34.71 25.03
C GLU A 110 10.31 34.17 23.56
N TRP A 111 9.18 34.28 22.89
CA TRP A 111 9.09 34.02 21.44
C TRP A 111 9.90 35.09 20.67
N PRO A 112 10.81 34.78 19.80
CA PRO A 112 10.97 33.58 18.93
C PRO A 112 12.09 32.61 19.33
N ASN A 113 12.86 32.85 20.36
CA ASN A 113 14.04 32.05 20.69
C ASN A 113 13.68 30.61 21.10
N ASN A 114 12.55 30.45 21.77
CA ASN A 114 12.13 29.13 22.27
C ASN A 114 11.69 28.14 21.18
N VAL A 115 11.44 28.60 19.94
CA VAL A 115 11.06 27.73 18.82
C VAL A 115 12.29 27.24 18.08
N ARG A 116 13.42 27.93 18.19
CA ARG A 116 14.67 27.53 17.53
C ARG A 116 15.10 26.13 17.95
N ASP A 117 14.90 25.77 19.19
CA ASP A 117 15.20 24.45 19.74
C ASP A 117 14.28 23.36 19.23
N LEU A 118 13.04 23.70 18.83
CA LEU A 118 12.07 22.76 18.25
C LEU A 118 12.28 22.53 16.75
N LYS A 119 13.10 23.35 16.09
CA LYS A 119 13.34 23.24 14.63
C LYS A 119 13.72 21.83 14.18
N PRO A 120 14.63 21.10 14.85
CA PRO A 120 14.97 19.73 14.44
C PRO A 120 13.80 18.76 14.52
N GLU A 121 12.97 18.88 15.57
CA GLU A 121 11.80 18.01 15.77
C GLU A 121 10.71 18.28 14.72
N ILE A 122 10.43 19.56 14.46
CA ILE A 122 9.51 20.01 13.42
C ILE A 122 9.97 19.48 12.06
N MET A 123 11.24 19.66 11.71
CA MET A 123 11.80 19.18 10.45
C MET A 123 11.70 17.66 10.32
N SER A 124 12.04 16.93 11.37
CA SER A 124 11.91 15.46 11.40
C SER A 124 10.48 15.00 11.15
N ALA A 125 9.51 15.66 11.77
CA ALA A 125 8.09 15.36 11.61
C ALA A 125 7.60 15.64 10.18
N LEU A 126 8.01 16.76 9.60
CA LEU A 126 7.64 17.16 8.24
C LEU A 126 8.30 16.28 7.16
N ILE A 127 9.58 15.90 7.36
CA ILE A 127 10.23 14.91 6.49
C ILE A 127 9.49 13.57 6.53
N SER A 128 9.05 13.17 7.71
CA SER A 128 8.23 11.96 7.87
C SER A 128 6.89 12.06 7.14
N ALA A 129 6.24 13.22 7.19
CA ALA A 129 4.99 13.47 6.47
C ALA A 129 5.17 13.40 4.93
N LYS A 130 6.29 13.93 4.41
CA LYS A 130 6.63 13.82 2.97
C LYS A 130 6.73 12.38 2.49
N LYS A 131 7.22 11.45 3.32
CA LYS A 131 7.26 10.01 2.97
C LYS A 131 5.88 9.42 2.70
N PHE A 132 4.86 9.98 3.29
CA PHE A 132 3.46 9.56 3.09
C PHE A 132 2.72 10.41 2.04
N ALA A 133 3.45 11.20 1.25
CA ALA A 133 2.91 12.11 0.25
C ALA A 133 1.96 13.19 0.82
N LEU A 134 2.02 13.46 2.12
CA LEU A 134 1.31 14.59 2.70
C LEU A 134 2.00 15.89 2.28
N TRP A 135 1.19 16.87 1.93
CA TRP A 135 1.72 18.20 1.72
C TRP A 135 2.23 18.77 3.05
N VAL A 136 3.39 19.41 3.01
CA VAL A 136 3.99 20.07 4.17
C VAL A 136 4.39 21.48 3.79
N PRO A 137 4.26 22.44 4.72
CA PRO A 137 4.68 23.81 4.49
C PRO A 137 6.19 23.89 4.21
N ASP A 138 6.59 24.87 3.40
CA ASP A 138 7.99 25.09 3.03
C ASP A 138 8.80 25.64 4.22
N GLU A 139 10.12 25.44 4.23
CA GLU A 139 11.01 25.90 5.29
C GLU A 139 10.90 27.41 5.58
N ARG A 140 10.54 28.19 4.57
CA ARG A 140 10.33 29.64 4.70
C ARG A 140 9.22 30.01 5.68
N VAL A 141 8.25 29.12 5.90
CA VAL A 141 7.13 29.32 6.83
C VAL A 141 7.59 29.21 8.28
N TYR A 142 8.72 28.54 8.57
CA TYR A 142 9.26 28.41 9.93
C TYR A 142 10.13 29.60 10.37
N GLN A 143 10.52 30.45 9.45
CA GLN A 143 11.42 31.56 9.77
C GLN A 143 10.68 32.77 10.38
N PHE A 144 9.36 32.74 10.44
CA PHE A 144 8.55 33.91 10.76
C PHE A 144 7.42 33.72 11.76
N PRO A 145 6.85 34.85 12.25
CA PRO A 145 6.06 34.94 13.47
C PRO A 145 4.78 34.11 13.49
N ASP A 146 4.43 33.44 12.40
CA ASP A 146 3.25 32.59 12.33
C ASP A 146 3.49 31.16 12.78
N ALA A 147 4.03 31.00 13.95
CA ALA A 147 3.94 29.71 14.64
C ALA A 147 2.49 29.28 14.88
N SER A 148 1.56 30.22 14.90
CA SER A 148 0.13 29.95 14.88
C SER A 148 -0.27 29.08 13.70
N PHE A 149 0.23 29.34 12.51
CA PHE A 149 -0.03 28.52 11.32
C PHE A 149 0.46 27.09 11.50
N LEU A 150 1.70 26.88 11.93
CA LEU A 150 2.24 25.54 12.16
C LEU A 150 1.50 24.80 13.28
N CYS A 151 1.14 25.54 14.34
CA CYS A 151 0.37 25.00 15.44
C CYS A 151 -0.99 24.45 14.96
N GLU A 152 -1.74 25.26 14.20
CA GLU A 152 -3.05 24.85 13.69
C GLU A 152 -2.92 23.74 12.63
N TYR A 153 -1.95 23.82 11.71
CA TYR A 153 -1.66 22.76 10.75
C TYR A 153 -1.40 21.41 11.45
N PHE A 154 -0.50 21.39 12.43
CA PHE A 154 -0.20 20.17 13.18
C PHE A 154 -1.37 19.66 14.00
N LYS A 155 -2.18 20.56 14.56
CA LYS A 155 -3.36 20.21 15.33
C LYS A 155 -4.41 19.52 14.48
N PHE A 156 -4.78 20.10 13.34
CA PHE A 156 -5.83 19.55 12.49
C PHE A 156 -5.39 18.32 11.73
N VAL A 157 -4.27 18.37 11.03
CA VAL A 157 -3.74 17.22 10.29
C VAL A 157 -3.34 16.09 11.23
N GLY A 158 -2.72 16.43 12.37
CA GLY A 158 -2.33 15.46 13.39
C GLY A 158 -3.52 14.71 13.97
N LYS A 159 -4.61 15.40 14.28
CA LYS A 159 -5.84 14.77 14.78
C LYS A 159 -6.41 13.76 13.76
N LEU A 160 -6.54 14.16 12.50
CA LEU A 160 -7.07 13.28 11.46
C LEU A 160 -6.21 12.04 11.25
N LEU A 161 -4.87 12.19 11.31
CA LEU A 161 -3.94 11.07 11.21
C LEU A 161 -4.05 10.11 12.40
N GLU A 162 -4.17 10.64 13.62
CA GLU A 162 -4.31 9.86 14.85
C GLU A 162 -5.63 9.09 14.87
N ASP A 163 -6.73 9.71 14.46
CA ASP A 163 -8.06 9.11 14.36
C ASP A 163 -8.14 8.07 13.21
N GLY A 164 -7.15 8.02 12.34
CA GLY A 164 -7.10 7.09 11.22
C GLY A 164 -7.81 7.57 9.95
N HIS A 165 -8.19 8.83 9.89
CA HIS A 165 -8.82 9.51 8.74
C HIS A 165 -7.77 10.00 7.74
N PHE A 166 -6.98 9.07 7.18
CA PHE A 166 -5.80 9.40 6.38
C PHE A 166 -6.12 10.19 5.10
N HIS A 167 -7.23 9.87 4.45
CA HIS A 167 -7.65 10.58 3.24
C HIS A 167 -8.08 12.02 3.54
N GLU A 168 -8.80 12.20 4.63
CA GLU A 168 -9.21 13.53 5.11
C GLU A 168 -8.00 14.36 5.54
N ALA A 169 -7.00 13.74 6.17
CA ALA A 169 -5.75 14.39 6.52
C ALA A 169 -4.97 14.90 5.29
N GLU A 170 -4.98 14.13 4.18
CA GLU A 170 -4.39 14.55 2.92
C GLU A 170 -5.15 15.76 2.33
N HIS A 171 -6.48 15.72 2.33
CA HIS A 171 -7.30 16.82 1.86
C HIS A 171 -7.13 18.09 2.70
N GLU A 172 -7.06 17.94 4.02
CA GLU A 172 -6.81 19.05 4.95
C GLU A 172 -5.43 19.67 4.70
N ALA A 173 -4.39 18.85 4.56
CA ALA A 173 -3.05 19.33 4.25
C ALA A 173 -3.02 20.13 2.92
N LEU A 174 -3.77 19.70 1.90
CA LEU A 174 -3.90 20.43 0.64
C LEU A 174 -4.74 21.71 0.78
N ALA A 175 -5.73 21.75 1.68
CA ALA A 175 -6.49 22.98 1.99
C ALA A 175 -5.57 24.05 2.60
N TRP A 176 -4.70 23.67 3.52
CA TRP A 176 -3.68 24.54 4.09
C TRP A 176 -2.70 25.08 3.04
N LYS A 177 -2.30 24.25 2.06
CA LYS A 177 -1.52 24.73 0.92
C LYS A 177 -2.23 25.85 0.16
N ARG A 178 -3.51 25.62 -0.18
CA ARG A 178 -4.31 26.61 -0.93
C ARG A 178 -4.48 27.91 -0.14
N PHE A 179 -4.60 27.81 1.17
CA PHE A 179 -4.68 28.99 2.05
C PHE A 179 -3.39 29.83 1.98
N LEU A 180 -2.23 29.19 2.09
CA LEU A 180 -0.93 29.86 1.96
C LEU A 180 -0.69 30.46 0.57
N ASP A 181 -1.09 29.76 -0.48
CA ASP A 181 -0.92 30.25 -1.84
C ASP A 181 -1.79 31.47 -2.12
N ARG A 182 -2.99 31.56 -1.52
CA ARG A 182 -3.86 32.76 -1.61
C ARG A 182 -3.29 33.94 -0.81
N GLY A 183 -2.71 33.73 0.35
CA GLY A 183 -2.09 34.78 1.15
C GLY A 183 -0.82 35.37 0.54
N LYS A 184 -0.22 34.71 -0.46
CA LYS A 184 0.92 35.26 -1.22
C LYS A 184 0.51 36.19 -2.37
N LEU A 185 -0.77 36.17 -2.74
CA LEU A 185 -1.32 36.95 -3.84
C LEU A 185 -1.98 38.27 -3.36
N SER A 186 -2.07 38.49 -2.06
CA SER A 186 -2.52 39.73 -1.40
C SER A 186 -1.32 40.55 -0.88
#